data_3c7aa8f917f2c29e0f70ebb48d0219fb
#
_entry.id   3c7aa8f917f2c29e0f70ebb48d0219fb
#
_cell.length_a   1.000
_cell.length_b   1.000
_cell.length_c   1.000
_cell.angle_alpha   90.00
_cell.angle_beta   90.00
_cell.angle_gamma   90.00
#
_symmetry.space_group_name_H-M   'P 1'
#
loop_
_entity.id
_entity.type
_entity.pdbx_description
1 polymer ?
#
loop_
_entity_poly.entity_id
_entity_poly.type
_entity_poly.pdbx_seq_one_letter_code
_entity_poly.pdbx_strand_id
1 'polypeptide(L)'
;MNKIIYIGMDVHSSNFTLCSFEPGYGMTEDKIFGQVQFKEDLIKNTEKYINNLKSQRKDIDIVCGYEAGCLGYVPCRELTKAGINCKILAPSTMAVQKGGKKLKNDFRDALDIARCLASGSYKAVNIPDIEDEDVRDYIRMRDDHQTALKQIKQRLNAFCLRHGFQYDKSKWTLAHIQWIKRLECTFKQKEIINEYLATYEALKSKIEAFDVRIEDFASSERYADKVKKLVCIKGIQTNTAMSFISEVSDFNRFRTAEQFAGYIGLVPGEHSSGDKVCRTGITKSGNTHLRRIAVECCNSYRRGNVGQKSVALKKRQKNVPSEVLNYADKASARCQKKYYRMVNKGKNPNIAVTAVAREFCCFIWGMMTSNYEYSNNEVRELMPANGLIRVNL
;
A
#
# COMPACT_ATOMS: atom_id res chain seq x y z
N MET A 1 12.62 18.98 32.20
CA MET A 1 12.38 18.14 31.01
C MET A 1 13.62 17.29 30.80
N ASN A 2 13.46 15.98 30.71
CA ASN A 2 14.57 15.10 30.39
C ASN A 2 15.11 15.45 29.01
N LYS A 3 16.40 15.36 28.84
CA LYS A 3 17.03 15.50 27.51
C LYS A 3 16.72 14.29 26.66
N ILE A 4 16.43 14.48 25.37
CA ILE A 4 16.14 13.38 24.45
C ILE A 4 17.34 13.15 23.56
N ILE A 5 17.86 11.93 23.55
CA ILE A 5 18.85 11.46 22.59
C ILE A 5 18.14 10.68 21.48
N TYR A 6 18.36 11.08 20.26
CA TYR A 6 17.84 10.39 19.09
C TYR A 6 18.89 9.45 18.51
N ILE A 7 18.53 8.20 18.27
CA ILE A 7 19.43 7.21 17.67
C ILE A 7 18.86 6.84 16.30
N GLY A 8 19.49 7.33 15.26
CA GLY A 8 19.22 6.88 13.91
C GLY A 8 19.97 5.61 13.62
N MET A 9 19.30 4.68 12.96
CA MET A 9 19.85 3.37 12.63
C MET A 9 19.72 3.14 11.11
N ASP A 10 20.83 2.99 10.44
CA ASP A 10 20.86 2.43 9.09
C ASP A 10 21.00 0.92 9.20
N VAL A 11 19.94 0.20 8.79
CA VAL A 11 19.77 -1.22 9.07
C VAL A 11 19.82 -2.06 7.80
N HIS A 12 20.79 -2.95 7.73
CA HIS A 12 20.98 -3.92 6.66
C HIS A 12 20.91 -5.36 7.20
N SER A 13 20.78 -6.34 6.32
CA SER A 13 20.76 -7.76 6.73
C SER A 13 22.06 -8.22 7.38
N SER A 14 23.18 -7.57 7.10
CA SER A 14 24.52 -7.94 7.56
C SER A 14 25.09 -7.00 8.63
N ASN A 15 24.54 -5.80 8.78
CA ASN A 15 25.06 -4.81 9.72
C ASN A 15 24.02 -3.77 10.11
N PHE A 16 24.12 -3.25 11.33
CA PHE A 16 23.42 -2.06 11.80
C PHE A 16 24.45 -0.96 12.10
N THR A 17 24.22 0.21 11.50
CA THR A 17 25.02 1.42 11.78
C THR A 17 24.18 2.40 12.57
N LEU A 18 24.63 2.79 13.75
CA LEU A 18 23.93 3.66 14.68
C LEU A 18 24.65 5.00 14.81
N CYS A 19 23.87 6.07 14.92
CA CYS A 19 24.34 7.39 15.28
C CYS A 19 23.49 7.98 16.39
N SER A 20 24.11 8.31 17.53
CA SER A 20 23.47 8.94 18.69
C SER A 20 23.60 10.45 18.61
N PHE A 21 22.49 11.17 18.58
CA PHE A 21 22.37 12.58 18.27
C PHE A 21 21.49 13.31 19.31
N GLU A 22 21.94 14.48 19.78
CA GLU A 22 21.19 15.45 20.57
C GLU A 22 21.12 16.75 19.77
N PRO A 23 19.92 17.24 19.42
CA PRO A 23 19.78 18.51 18.71
C PRO A 23 20.17 19.68 19.62
N GLY A 24 20.89 20.65 19.05
CA GLY A 24 21.16 21.93 19.72
C GLY A 24 19.89 22.80 19.74
N TYR A 25 19.74 23.59 20.81
CA TYR A 25 18.64 24.53 20.96
C TYR A 25 19.21 25.94 21.22
N GLY A 26 18.68 26.93 20.50
CA GLY A 26 19.14 28.31 20.61
C GLY A 26 20.57 28.50 20.15
N MET A 27 21.49 28.85 21.07
CA MET A 27 22.94 29.03 20.78
C MET A 27 23.76 27.75 20.95
N THR A 28 23.12 26.61 21.29
CA THR A 28 23.86 25.34 21.44
C THR A 28 23.95 24.59 20.12
N GLU A 29 25.11 24.00 19.86
CA GLU A 29 25.36 23.19 18.65
C GLU A 29 24.80 21.78 18.82
N ASP A 30 24.50 21.15 17.68
CA ASP A 30 24.19 19.72 17.58
C ASP A 30 25.35 18.89 18.15
N LYS A 31 25.02 17.83 18.92
CA LYS A 31 26.01 16.94 19.51
C LYS A 31 25.83 15.50 19.02
N ILE A 32 26.91 14.92 18.50
CA ILE A 32 27.00 13.51 18.17
C ILE A 32 27.73 12.81 19.32
N PHE A 33 27.06 11.88 20.00
CA PHE A 33 27.64 11.20 21.16
C PHE A 33 28.37 9.89 20.83
N GLY A 34 28.05 9.30 19.68
CA GLY A 34 28.69 8.07 19.25
C GLY A 34 28.16 7.62 17.91
N GLN A 35 29.05 6.99 17.18
CA GLN A 35 28.76 6.29 15.95
C GLN A 35 29.33 4.88 16.10
N VAL A 36 28.51 3.86 15.89
CA VAL A 36 28.88 2.47 16.05
C VAL A 36 28.25 1.60 14.98
N GLN A 37 28.99 0.59 14.55
CA GLN A 37 28.49 -0.41 13.61
C GLN A 37 28.56 -1.80 14.21
N PHE A 38 27.47 -2.56 14.14
CA PHE A 38 27.40 -3.95 14.56
C PHE A 38 27.27 -4.85 13.35
N LYS A 39 27.97 -5.98 13.36
CA LYS A 39 27.94 -7.00 12.30
C LYS A 39 27.38 -8.35 12.78
N GLU A 40 27.26 -8.52 14.08
CA GLU A 40 26.77 -9.74 14.74
C GLU A 40 25.77 -9.36 15.83
N ASP A 41 24.87 -10.27 16.19
CA ASP A 41 23.85 -10.08 17.23
C ASP A 41 23.18 -8.69 17.17
N LEU A 42 22.79 -8.27 15.96
CA LEU A 42 22.48 -6.88 15.61
C LEU A 42 21.50 -6.21 16.59
N ILE A 43 20.39 -6.86 16.89
CA ILE A 43 19.35 -6.32 17.79
C ILE A 43 19.87 -6.29 19.23
N LYS A 44 20.48 -7.38 19.69
CA LYS A 44 21.01 -7.50 21.06
C LYS A 44 22.13 -6.50 21.34
N ASN A 45 23.03 -6.30 20.38
CA ASN A 45 24.09 -5.31 20.52
C ASN A 45 23.55 -3.87 20.47
N THR A 46 22.51 -3.61 19.66
CA THR A 46 21.79 -2.34 19.68
C THR A 46 21.13 -2.08 21.03
N GLU A 47 20.46 -3.08 21.61
CA GLU A 47 19.86 -3.01 22.94
C GLU A 47 20.91 -2.70 24.02
N LYS A 48 22.04 -3.44 24.02
CA LYS A 48 23.14 -3.20 24.95
C LYS A 48 23.71 -1.78 24.83
N TYR A 49 23.90 -1.31 23.61
CA TYR A 49 24.40 0.04 23.35
C TYR A 49 23.46 1.12 23.92
N ILE A 50 22.16 0.98 23.69
CA ILE A 50 21.14 1.90 24.21
C ILE A 50 21.08 1.86 25.74
N ASN A 51 21.13 0.68 26.36
CA ASN A 51 21.10 0.52 27.80
C ASN A 51 22.38 1.10 28.44
N ASN A 52 23.53 0.94 27.83
CA ASN A 52 24.78 1.57 28.29
C ASN A 52 24.69 3.10 28.24
N LEU A 53 24.14 3.69 27.18
CA LEU A 53 23.92 5.13 27.12
C LEU A 53 22.99 5.62 28.23
N LYS A 54 21.93 4.89 28.54
CA LYS A 54 21.00 5.20 29.64
C LYS A 54 21.69 5.11 30.99
N SER A 55 22.55 4.11 31.22
CA SER A 55 23.24 3.94 32.51
C SER A 55 24.31 5.01 32.78
N GLN A 56 24.97 5.51 31.75
CA GLN A 56 26.00 6.56 31.84
C GLN A 56 25.42 7.94 32.04
N ARG A 57 24.12 8.16 31.80
CA ARG A 57 23.47 9.46 31.86
C ARG A 57 22.13 9.35 32.57
N LYS A 58 22.04 10.02 33.71
CA LYS A 58 20.78 10.17 34.44
C LYS A 58 19.92 11.22 33.73
N ASP A 59 18.60 11.02 33.73
CA ASP A 59 17.58 11.96 33.19
C ASP A 59 17.60 12.15 31.65
N ILE A 60 17.87 11.08 30.90
CA ILE A 60 17.72 11.07 29.43
C ILE A 60 16.62 10.13 28.99
N ASP A 61 15.88 10.56 27.99
CA ASP A 61 14.99 9.72 27.20
C ASP A 61 15.66 9.36 25.87
N ILE A 62 15.45 8.15 25.38
CA ILE A 62 16.01 7.71 24.11
C ILE A 62 14.88 7.35 23.17
N VAL A 63 14.95 7.91 21.94
CA VAL A 63 14.10 7.55 20.82
C VAL A 63 15.00 7.04 19.71
N CYS A 64 14.81 5.80 19.29
CA CYS A 64 15.52 5.25 18.14
C CYS A 64 14.61 5.03 16.94
N GLY A 65 15.19 4.89 15.76
CA GLY A 65 14.42 4.55 14.58
C GLY A 65 15.25 4.28 13.36
N TYR A 66 14.63 3.64 12.38
CA TYR A 66 15.24 3.27 11.10
C TYR A 66 14.26 3.49 9.94
N GLU A 67 14.82 3.57 8.75
CA GLU A 67 14.04 3.69 7.51
C GLU A 67 13.38 2.35 7.16
N ALA A 68 12.10 2.39 6.73
CA ALA A 68 11.39 1.19 6.29
C ALA A 68 12.11 0.52 5.11
N GLY A 69 12.56 -0.70 5.29
CA GLY A 69 13.38 -1.46 4.36
C GLY A 69 13.15 -2.97 4.45
N CYS A 70 14.16 -3.73 4.01
CA CYS A 70 14.08 -5.19 3.86
C CYS A 70 13.92 -5.97 5.17
N LEU A 71 14.29 -5.40 6.31
CA LEU A 71 14.17 -6.06 7.62
C LEU A 71 12.76 -5.97 8.22
N GLY A 72 11.84 -5.27 7.56
CA GLY A 72 10.46 -5.16 8.00
C GLY A 72 10.31 -4.61 9.41
N TYR A 73 9.48 -5.27 10.23
CA TYR A 73 9.11 -4.78 11.56
C TYR A 73 9.87 -5.44 12.72
N VAL A 74 10.64 -6.50 12.45
CA VAL A 74 11.29 -7.33 13.50
C VAL A 74 12.20 -6.51 14.40
N PRO A 75 13.15 -5.68 13.91
CA PRO A 75 14.01 -4.90 14.79
C PRO A 75 13.23 -3.97 15.73
N CYS A 76 12.19 -3.30 15.19
CA CYS A 76 11.36 -2.40 15.98
C CYS A 76 10.56 -3.15 17.06
N ARG A 77 9.99 -4.32 16.74
CA ARG A 77 9.25 -5.13 17.70
C ARG A 77 10.14 -5.61 18.84
N GLU A 78 11.33 -6.14 18.53
CA GLU A 78 12.24 -6.67 19.54
C GLU A 78 12.78 -5.53 20.45
N LEU A 79 13.19 -4.40 19.88
CA LEU A 79 13.60 -3.24 20.66
C LEU A 79 12.45 -2.69 21.54
N THR A 80 11.22 -2.68 21.02
CA THR A 80 10.05 -2.24 21.80
C THR A 80 9.74 -3.22 22.95
N LYS A 81 9.87 -4.53 22.76
CA LYS A 81 9.77 -5.53 23.83
C LYS A 81 10.81 -5.30 24.93
N ALA A 82 12.01 -4.85 24.55
CA ALA A 82 13.07 -4.48 25.50
C ALA A 82 12.85 -3.11 26.18
N GLY A 83 11.69 -2.47 25.98
CA GLY A 83 11.35 -1.17 26.58
C GLY A 83 11.99 0.04 25.88
N ILE A 84 12.49 -0.13 24.67
CA ILE A 84 13.11 0.93 23.88
C ILE A 84 12.08 1.54 22.92
N ASN A 85 11.92 2.87 22.96
CA ASN A 85 11.03 3.58 22.04
C ASN A 85 11.62 3.59 20.62
N CYS A 86 11.20 2.64 19.79
CA CYS A 86 11.67 2.48 18.42
C CYS A 86 10.58 2.90 17.40
N LYS A 87 10.99 3.58 16.34
CA LYS A 87 10.11 4.04 15.25
C LYS A 87 10.63 3.56 13.91
N ILE A 88 9.72 3.26 12.99
CA ILE A 88 10.05 3.00 11.59
C ILE A 88 9.62 4.22 10.78
N LEU A 89 10.54 4.81 10.04
CA LEU A 89 10.32 6.02 9.26
C LEU A 89 9.94 5.65 7.82
N ALA A 90 8.90 6.29 7.28
CA ALA A 90 8.52 6.12 5.88
C ALA A 90 9.45 6.94 4.97
N PRO A 91 10.26 6.29 4.08
CA PRO A 91 11.31 6.95 3.28
C PRO A 91 10.82 8.15 2.47
N SER A 92 9.64 8.02 1.86
CA SER A 92 9.05 9.08 1.02
C SER A 92 8.64 10.35 1.78
N THR A 93 8.68 10.32 3.11
CA THR A 93 8.25 11.44 3.97
C THR A 93 9.39 12.06 4.76
N MET A 94 10.58 11.47 4.70
CA MET A 94 11.78 12.00 5.36
C MET A 94 12.28 13.25 4.64
N ALA A 95 12.66 14.26 5.41
CA ALA A 95 13.27 15.45 4.86
C ALA A 95 14.67 15.13 4.31
N VAL A 96 14.84 15.29 3.01
CA VAL A 96 16.17 15.15 2.38
C VAL A 96 16.89 16.48 2.46
N GLN A 97 18.07 16.51 3.09
CA GLN A 97 18.92 17.72 3.05
C GLN A 97 19.35 18.02 1.60
N LYS A 98 18.90 19.16 1.09
CA LYS A 98 19.34 19.67 -0.21
C LYS A 98 20.69 20.37 -0.03
N GLY A 99 21.76 19.78 -0.51
CA GLY A 99 23.07 20.47 -0.59
C GLY A 99 24.26 19.52 -0.49
N GLY A 100 25.06 19.46 -1.53
CA GLY A 100 26.34 18.78 -1.61
C GLY A 100 26.37 17.48 -2.40
N LYS A 101 27.53 17.13 -2.97
CA LYS A 101 27.77 15.79 -3.55
C LYS A 101 27.50 14.74 -2.48
N LYS A 102 26.48 13.89 -2.66
CA LYS A 102 26.17 12.81 -1.74
C LYS A 102 27.26 11.73 -1.81
N LEU A 103 28.23 11.82 -0.91
CA LEU A 103 29.03 10.66 -0.55
C LEU A 103 28.12 9.77 0.29
N LYS A 104 27.70 8.63 -0.25
CA LYS A 104 26.89 7.64 0.47
C LYS A 104 27.78 6.98 1.53
N ASN A 105 27.38 7.08 2.79
CA ASN A 105 28.07 6.48 3.94
C ASN A 105 27.03 6.14 4.99
N ASP A 106 27.01 4.90 5.46
CA ASP A 106 26.05 4.36 6.42
C ASP A 106 25.96 5.21 7.71
N PHE A 107 27.08 5.79 8.19
CA PHE A 107 27.04 6.67 9.36
C PHE A 107 26.33 8.00 9.08
N ARG A 108 26.43 8.52 7.85
CA ARG A 108 25.70 9.73 7.44
C ARG A 108 24.21 9.43 7.30
N ASP A 109 23.87 8.29 6.72
CA ASP A 109 22.48 7.87 6.57
C ASP A 109 21.84 7.65 7.96
N ALA A 110 22.56 7.03 8.92
CA ALA A 110 22.14 6.93 10.30
C ALA A 110 21.96 8.29 10.99
N LEU A 111 22.87 9.26 10.76
CA LEU A 111 22.75 10.62 11.29
C LEU A 111 21.53 11.36 10.72
N ASP A 112 21.27 11.23 9.42
CA ASP A 112 20.12 11.85 8.76
C ASP A 112 18.80 11.28 9.30
N ILE A 113 18.75 9.96 9.60
CA ILE A 113 17.62 9.35 10.30
C ILE A 113 17.46 9.95 11.70
N ALA A 114 18.55 10.10 12.47
CA ALA A 114 18.50 10.70 13.81
C ALA A 114 17.99 12.16 13.78
N ARG A 115 18.41 12.94 12.79
CA ARG A 115 17.92 14.31 12.57
C ARG A 115 16.45 14.36 12.20
N CYS A 116 15.98 13.43 11.34
CA CYS A 116 14.57 13.31 11.02
C CYS A 116 13.74 12.96 12.26
N LEU A 117 14.26 12.08 13.14
CA LEU A 117 13.60 11.76 14.42
C LEU A 117 13.49 13.01 15.31
N ALA A 118 14.59 13.76 15.45
CA ALA A 118 14.68 14.96 16.29
C ALA A 118 13.75 16.09 15.83
N SER A 119 13.70 16.33 14.51
CA SER A 119 12.85 17.38 13.92
C SER A 119 11.39 16.98 13.75
N GLY A 120 11.04 15.70 13.93
CA GLY A 120 9.70 15.18 13.62
C GLY A 120 9.36 15.21 12.13
N SER A 121 10.35 15.40 11.25
CA SER A 121 10.15 15.54 9.80
C SER A 121 10.03 14.18 9.10
N TYR A 122 9.12 13.35 9.59
CA TYR A 122 8.81 12.03 9.04
C TYR A 122 7.39 11.60 9.38
N LYS A 123 6.90 10.60 8.67
CA LYS A 123 5.71 9.83 9.09
C LYS A 123 6.14 8.46 9.58
N ALA A 124 5.72 8.10 10.78
CA ALA A 124 5.94 6.77 11.29
C ALA A 124 5.13 5.73 10.51
N VAL A 125 5.74 4.60 10.22
CA VAL A 125 5.07 3.44 9.63
C VAL A 125 4.23 2.77 10.73
N ASN A 126 2.98 2.46 10.41
CA ASN A 126 2.14 1.66 11.29
C ASN A 126 2.61 0.21 11.28
N ILE A 127 2.89 -0.34 12.44
CA ILE A 127 3.30 -1.73 12.60
C ILE A 127 2.03 -2.56 12.79
N PRO A 128 1.69 -3.46 11.86
CA PRO A 128 0.54 -4.36 12.02
C PRO A 128 0.82 -5.36 13.15
N ASP A 129 -0.21 -6.00 13.65
CA ASP A 129 0.04 -7.20 14.43
C ASP A 129 0.56 -8.36 13.55
N ILE A 130 1.04 -9.42 14.19
CA ILE A 130 1.68 -10.55 13.49
C ILE A 130 0.67 -11.26 12.57
N GLU A 131 -0.57 -11.43 13.01
CA GLU A 131 -1.61 -12.12 12.24
C GLU A 131 -1.98 -11.34 10.96
N ASP A 132 -2.17 -10.01 11.06
CA ASP A 132 -2.43 -9.17 9.88
C ASP A 132 -1.23 -9.14 8.93
N GLU A 133 0.01 -9.21 9.46
CA GLU A 133 1.22 -9.29 8.65
C GLU A 133 1.29 -10.61 7.88
N ASP A 134 1.07 -11.74 8.55
CA ASP A 134 1.07 -13.08 7.95
C ASP A 134 0.00 -13.21 6.86
N VAL A 135 -1.22 -12.75 7.13
CA VAL A 135 -2.31 -12.75 6.14
C VAL A 135 -1.99 -11.84 4.96
N ARG A 136 -1.42 -10.66 5.20
CA ARG A 136 -0.97 -9.75 4.14
C ARG A 136 0.08 -10.41 3.26
N ASP A 137 1.08 -11.06 3.84
CA ASP A 137 2.16 -11.69 3.10
C ASP A 137 1.65 -12.91 2.32
N TYR A 138 0.67 -13.64 2.86
CA TYR A 138 -0.02 -14.71 2.14
C TYR A 138 -0.77 -14.19 0.90
N ILE A 139 -1.48 -13.06 1.01
CA ILE A 139 -2.19 -12.44 -0.10
C ILE A 139 -1.19 -11.92 -1.16
N ARG A 140 -0.08 -11.33 -0.74
CA ARG A 140 0.99 -10.88 -1.65
C ARG A 140 1.62 -12.05 -2.39
N MET A 141 1.90 -13.16 -1.71
CA MET A 141 2.38 -14.40 -2.32
C MET A 141 1.39 -14.90 -3.40
N ARG A 142 0.09 -14.90 -3.11
CA ARG A 142 -0.95 -15.24 -4.10
C ARG A 142 -0.88 -14.32 -5.33
N ASP A 143 -0.68 -13.02 -5.13
CA ASP A 143 -0.56 -12.03 -6.22
C ASP A 143 0.72 -12.20 -7.05
N ASP A 144 1.81 -12.64 -6.44
CA ASP A 144 3.03 -13.01 -7.15
C ASP A 144 2.78 -14.20 -8.08
N HIS A 145 2.05 -15.22 -7.63
CA HIS A 145 1.63 -16.35 -8.48
C HIS A 145 0.70 -15.90 -9.61
N GLN A 146 -0.21 -14.95 -9.35
CA GLN A 146 -1.07 -14.36 -10.38
C GLN A 146 -0.25 -13.60 -11.44
N THR A 147 0.80 -12.92 -11.02
CA THR A 147 1.74 -12.24 -11.91
C THR A 147 2.54 -13.24 -12.75
N ALA A 148 3.04 -14.32 -12.14
CA ALA A 148 3.71 -15.40 -12.84
C ALA A 148 2.78 -16.07 -13.88
N LEU A 149 1.54 -16.34 -13.51
CA LEU A 149 0.53 -16.89 -14.43
C LEU A 149 0.30 -15.97 -15.64
N LYS A 150 0.20 -14.65 -15.40
CA LYS A 150 0.10 -13.67 -16.50
C LYS A 150 1.30 -13.70 -17.42
N GLN A 151 2.51 -13.82 -16.88
CA GLN A 151 3.75 -13.90 -17.66
C GLN A 151 3.80 -15.18 -18.53
N ILE A 152 3.44 -16.33 -17.97
CA ILE A 152 3.36 -17.60 -18.72
C ILE A 152 2.35 -17.48 -19.87
N LYS A 153 1.17 -16.92 -19.62
CA LYS A 153 0.17 -16.65 -20.66
C LYS A 153 0.72 -15.77 -21.79
N GLN A 154 1.47 -14.72 -21.45
CA GLN A 154 2.07 -13.83 -22.44
C GLN A 154 3.17 -14.52 -23.24
N ARG A 155 4.04 -15.29 -22.57
CA ARG A 155 5.13 -16.03 -23.21
C ARG A 155 4.62 -17.06 -24.20
N LEU A 156 3.62 -17.86 -23.80
CA LEU A 156 3.02 -18.87 -24.70
C LEU A 156 2.30 -18.21 -25.89
N ASN A 157 1.54 -17.14 -25.67
CA ASN A 157 0.93 -16.39 -26.77
C ASN A 157 1.98 -15.83 -27.75
N ALA A 158 3.07 -15.26 -27.22
CA ALA A 158 4.14 -14.73 -28.05
C ALA A 158 4.88 -15.85 -28.83
N PHE A 159 5.06 -17.01 -28.20
CA PHE A 159 5.61 -18.20 -28.88
C PHE A 159 4.72 -18.61 -30.05
N CYS A 160 3.41 -18.78 -29.82
CA CYS A 160 2.46 -19.13 -30.87
C CYS A 160 2.52 -18.16 -32.07
N LEU A 161 2.49 -16.85 -31.77
CA LEU A 161 2.52 -15.81 -32.81
C LEU A 161 3.82 -15.85 -33.65
N ARG A 162 4.99 -16.05 -33.01
CA ARG A 162 6.28 -16.14 -33.73
C ARG A 162 6.35 -17.33 -34.69
N HIS A 163 5.57 -18.36 -34.42
CA HIS A 163 5.51 -19.58 -35.27
C HIS A 163 4.29 -19.60 -36.19
N GLY A 164 3.61 -18.46 -36.37
CA GLY A 164 2.49 -18.32 -37.29
C GLY A 164 1.16 -18.91 -36.78
N PHE A 165 1.10 -19.35 -35.49
CA PHE A 165 -0.14 -19.87 -34.91
C PHE A 165 -0.99 -18.74 -34.42
N GLN A 166 -2.11 -18.45 -35.07
CA GLN A 166 -3.03 -17.38 -34.74
C GLN A 166 -4.38 -17.97 -34.28
N TYR A 167 -4.95 -17.35 -33.24
CA TYR A 167 -6.26 -17.70 -32.71
C TYR A 167 -7.14 -16.45 -32.64
N ASP A 168 -8.21 -16.41 -33.43
CA ASP A 168 -9.03 -15.22 -33.68
C ASP A 168 -10.13 -14.99 -32.64
N LYS A 169 -10.29 -15.91 -31.67
CA LYS A 169 -11.31 -15.83 -30.62
C LYS A 169 -10.71 -15.43 -29.27
N SER A 170 -11.55 -15.38 -28.26
CA SER A 170 -11.14 -15.07 -26.88
C SER A 170 -10.09 -16.07 -26.36
N LYS A 171 -8.92 -15.55 -25.96
CA LYS A 171 -7.81 -16.36 -25.45
C LYS A 171 -8.06 -16.82 -24.02
N TRP A 172 -7.39 -17.92 -23.64
CA TRP A 172 -7.42 -18.51 -22.28
C TRP A 172 -8.78 -19.04 -21.85
N THR A 173 -9.64 -19.36 -22.82
CA THR A 173 -10.83 -20.20 -22.65
C THR A 173 -10.47 -21.68 -22.81
N LEU A 174 -11.36 -22.58 -22.39
CA LEU A 174 -11.17 -24.01 -22.61
C LEU A 174 -10.95 -24.34 -24.10
N ALA A 175 -11.70 -23.68 -24.99
CA ALA A 175 -11.55 -23.84 -26.44
C ALA A 175 -10.14 -23.39 -26.94
N HIS A 176 -9.61 -22.29 -26.40
CA HIS A 176 -8.26 -21.84 -26.74
C HIS A 176 -7.19 -22.81 -26.27
N ILE A 177 -7.32 -23.33 -25.03
CA ILE A 177 -6.37 -24.33 -24.50
C ILE A 177 -6.41 -25.62 -25.32
N GLN A 178 -7.59 -26.08 -25.70
CA GLN A 178 -7.74 -27.25 -26.57
C GLN A 178 -7.14 -27.00 -27.95
N TRP A 179 -7.33 -25.79 -28.52
CA TRP A 179 -6.70 -25.42 -29.79
C TRP A 179 -5.19 -25.44 -29.66
N ILE A 180 -4.58 -24.90 -28.63
CA ILE A 180 -3.13 -24.97 -28.40
C ILE A 180 -2.65 -26.41 -28.31
N LYS A 181 -3.38 -27.28 -27.60
CA LYS A 181 -3.05 -28.70 -27.46
C LYS A 181 -3.11 -29.48 -28.80
N ARG A 182 -3.89 -28.99 -29.77
CA ARG A 182 -4.07 -29.61 -31.08
C ARG A 182 -3.22 -28.99 -32.20
N LEU A 183 -2.36 -28.01 -31.90
CA LEU A 183 -1.52 -27.37 -32.89
C LEU A 183 -0.61 -28.42 -33.58
N GLU A 184 -0.63 -28.42 -34.92
CA GLU A 184 0.30 -29.15 -35.73
C GLU A 184 1.62 -28.38 -35.78
N CYS A 185 2.66 -28.93 -35.20
CA CYS A 185 3.95 -28.29 -35.02
C CYS A 185 5.07 -29.33 -34.90
N THR A 186 6.32 -28.88 -34.97
CA THR A 186 7.47 -29.79 -34.81
C THR A 186 7.51 -30.40 -33.41
N PHE A 187 8.20 -31.52 -33.25
CA PHE A 187 8.37 -32.19 -31.96
C PHE A 187 8.89 -31.22 -30.88
N LYS A 188 9.95 -30.45 -31.20
CA LYS A 188 10.52 -29.45 -30.25
C LYS A 188 9.54 -28.35 -29.87
N GLN A 189 8.75 -27.85 -30.82
CA GLN A 189 7.71 -26.87 -30.55
C GLN A 189 6.63 -27.44 -29.63
N LYS A 190 6.29 -28.71 -29.81
CA LYS A 190 5.30 -29.40 -28.97
C LYS A 190 5.78 -29.57 -27.55
N GLU A 191 7.05 -29.92 -27.34
CA GLU A 191 7.65 -29.96 -26.00
C GLU A 191 7.54 -28.60 -25.30
N ILE A 192 7.94 -27.51 -25.99
CA ILE A 192 7.88 -26.14 -25.45
C ILE A 192 6.43 -25.76 -25.06
N ILE A 193 5.46 -26.04 -25.94
CA ILE A 193 4.04 -25.78 -25.68
C ILE A 193 3.54 -26.55 -24.45
N ASN A 194 3.88 -27.85 -24.39
CA ASN A 194 3.46 -28.70 -23.26
C ASN A 194 4.04 -28.22 -21.95
N GLU A 195 5.30 -27.78 -21.91
CA GLU A 195 5.94 -27.26 -20.70
C GLU A 195 5.30 -25.94 -20.22
N TYR A 196 5.00 -25.02 -21.15
CA TYR A 196 4.25 -23.81 -20.82
C TYR A 196 2.83 -24.11 -20.31
N LEU A 197 2.14 -25.09 -20.90
CA LEU A 197 0.80 -25.50 -20.46
C LEU A 197 0.84 -26.17 -19.08
N ALA A 198 1.82 -27.04 -18.81
CA ALA A 198 2.00 -27.66 -17.51
C ALA A 198 2.24 -26.60 -16.41
N THR A 199 3.12 -25.64 -16.68
CA THR A 199 3.36 -24.51 -15.77
C THR A 199 2.10 -23.65 -15.58
N TYR A 200 1.34 -23.38 -16.64
CA TYR A 200 0.07 -22.68 -16.57
C TYR A 200 -0.95 -23.39 -15.67
N GLU A 201 -1.12 -24.70 -15.86
CA GLU A 201 -2.06 -25.52 -15.08
C GLU A 201 -1.64 -25.59 -13.60
N ALA A 202 -0.36 -25.77 -13.31
CA ALA A 202 0.19 -25.78 -11.95
C ALA A 202 -0.02 -24.44 -11.22
N LEU A 203 0.29 -23.32 -11.87
CA LEU A 203 0.07 -21.99 -11.29
C LEU A 203 -1.42 -21.72 -11.05
N LYS A 204 -2.29 -22.11 -11.99
CA LYS A 204 -3.72 -21.94 -11.87
C LYS A 204 -4.27 -22.71 -10.67
N SER A 205 -3.89 -23.99 -10.51
CA SER A 205 -4.31 -24.82 -9.37
C SER A 205 -3.82 -24.26 -8.04
N LYS A 206 -2.57 -23.77 -7.96
CA LYS A 206 -2.05 -23.11 -6.75
C LYS A 206 -2.86 -21.86 -6.38
N ILE A 207 -3.18 -21.01 -7.36
CA ILE A 207 -3.96 -19.78 -7.11
C ILE A 207 -5.37 -20.14 -6.61
N GLU A 208 -6.02 -21.15 -7.18
CA GLU A 208 -7.32 -21.64 -6.72
C GLU A 208 -7.27 -22.14 -5.27
N ALA A 209 -6.21 -22.87 -4.89
CA ALA A 209 -5.99 -23.31 -3.52
C ALA A 209 -5.74 -22.14 -2.56
N PHE A 210 -4.98 -21.12 -2.99
CA PHE A 210 -4.79 -19.90 -2.19
C PHE A 210 -6.08 -19.11 -2.02
N ASP A 211 -6.92 -19.03 -3.07
CA ASP A 211 -8.21 -18.36 -2.99
C ASP A 211 -9.12 -19.02 -1.96
N VAL A 212 -9.17 -20.37 -1.90
CA VAL A 212 -9.90 -21.10 -0.86
C VAL A 212 -9.39 -20.76 0.54
N ARG A 213 -8.06 -20.73 0.71
CA ARG A 213 -7.46 -20.40 2.02
C ARG A 213 -7.72 -18.97 2.45
N ILE A 214 -7.75 -18.02 1.51
CA ILE A 214 -8.10 -16.63 1.81
C ILE A 214 -9.58 -16.50 2.21
N GLU A 215 -10.49 -17.29 1.61
CA GLU A 215 -11.88 -17.36 2.06
C GLU A 215 -12.01 -17.89 3.50
N ASP A 216 -11.18 -18.88 3.90
CA ASP A 216 -11.11 -19.35 5.29
C ASP A 216 -10.67 -18.22 6.24
N PHE A 217 -9.60 -17.49 5.90
CA PHE A 217 -9.17 -16.32 6.69
C PHE A 217 -10.29 -15.28 6.80
N ALA A 218 -10.93 -14.96 5.67
CA ALA A 218 -12.00 -13.97 5.60
C ALA A 218 -13.24 -14.36 6.44
N SER A 219 -13.45 -15.64 6.68
CA SER A 219 -14.54 -16.17 7.47
C SER A 219 -14.25 -16.21 8.97
N SER A 220 -13.01 -15.93 9.40
CA SER A 220 -12.65 -15.88 10.81
C SER A 220 -13.33 -14.71 11.53
N GLU A 221 -13.53 -14.82 12.85
CA GLU A 221 -14.14 -13.79 13.68
C GLU A 221 -13.47 -12.41 13.50
N ARG A 222 -12.14 -12.41 13.32
CA ARG A 222 -11.34 -11.19 13.14
C ARG A 222 -11.71 -10.39 11.89
N TYR A 223 -12.04 -11.06 10.78
CA TYR A 223 -12.20 -10.43 9.47
C TYR A 223 -13.62 -10.43 8.93
N ALA A 224 -14.47 -11.38 9.37
CA ALA A 224 -15.77 -11.64 8.75
C ALA A 224 -16.68 -10.41 8.64
N ASP A 225 -16.81 -9.61 9.71
CA ASP A 225 -17.65 -8.40 9.67
C ASP A 225 -17.09 -7.34 8.70
N LYS A 226 -15.78 -7.11 8.72
CA LYS A 226 -15.09 -6.16 7.84
C LYS A 226 -15.23 -6.57 6.37
N VAL A 227 -15.03 -7.86 6.07
CA VAL A 227 -15.17 -8.41 4.72
C VAL A 227 -16.62 -8.29 4.26
N LYS A 228 -17.59 -8.67 5.10
CA LYS A 228 -19.03 -8.58 4.80
C LYS A 228 -19.45 -7.17 4.39
N LYS A 229 -18.92 -6.14 5.07
CA LYS A 229 -19.16 -4.72 4.73
C LYS A 229 -18.56 -4.36 3.37
N LEU A 230 -17.28 -4.68 3.15
CA LEU A 230 -16.57 -4.27 1.94
C LEU A 230 -17.08 -4.93 0.66
N VAL A 231 -17.43 -6.22 0.70
CA VAL A 231 -17.92 -6.95 -0.49
C VAL A 231 -19.29 -6.48 -0.98
N CYS A 232 -19.97 -5.63 -0.21
CA CYS A 232 -21.20 -4.94 -0.64
C CYS A 232 -20.95 -3.88 -1.71
N ILE A 233 -19.71 -3.36 -1.80
CA ILE A 233 -19.37 -2.35 -2.80
C ILE A 233 -19.07 -3.03 -4.13
N LYS A 234 -19.62 -2.49 -5.24
CA LYS A 234 -19.37 -3.01 -6.59
C LYS A 234 -17.87 -3.00 -6.90
N GLY A 235 -17.34 -4.13 -7.36
CA GLY A 235 -15.91 -4.27 -7.71
C GLY A 235 -15.07 -4.91 -6.61
N ILE A 236 -15.57 -5.03 -5.36
CA ILE A 236 -14.86 -5.70 -4.28
C ILE A 236 -15.36 -7.15 -4.16
N GLN A 237 -14.42 -8.08 -4.15
CA GLN A 237 -14.60 -9.49 -3.79
C GLN A 237 -13.77 -9.82 -2.56
N THR A 238 -13.87 -11.02 -2.01
CA THR A 238 -13.21 -11.44 -0.77
C THR A 238 -11.71 -11.18 -0.79
N ASN A 239 -10.97 -11.61 -1.81
CA ASN A 239 -9.53 -11.37 -1.93
C ASN A 239 -9.18 -9.87 -1.90
N THR A 240 -9.98 -9.05 -2.58
CA THR A 240 -9.81 -7.59 -2.58
C THR A 240 -10.09 -6.98 -1.21
N ALA A 241 -11.19 -7.40 -0.55
CA ALA A 241 -11.53 -6.95 0.78
C ALA A 241 -10.40 -7.28 1.78
N MET A 242 -9.92 -8.52 1.74
CA MET A 242 -8.82 -8.99 2.58
C MET A 242 -7.52 -8.22 2.31
N SER A 243 -7.23 -7.90 1.03
CA SER A 243 -6.07 -7.05 0.69
C SER A 243 -6.17 -5.66 1.33
N PHE A 244 -7.34 -5.00 1.28
CA PHE A 244 -7.51 -3.71 1.95
C PHE A 244 -7.39 -3.83 3.47
N ILE A 245 -7.97 -4.84 4.07
CA ILE A 245 -7.99 -5.03 5.53
C ILE A 245 -6.58 -5.31 6.04
N SER A 246 -5.85 -6.26 5.45
CA SER A 246 -4.52 -6.67 5.91
C SER A 246 -3.42 -5.63 5.64
N GLU A 247 -3.52 -4.88 4.53
CA GLU A 247 -2.56 -3.82 4.20
C GLU A 247 -2.75 -2.55 5.06
N VAL A 248 -3.96 -2.29 5.50
CA VAL A 248 -4.28 -1.08 6.27
C VAL A 248 -4.27 -1.35 7.77
N SER A 249 -4.71 -2.52 8.21
CA SER A 249 -4.97 -2.98 9.58
C SER A 249 -5.97 -2.09 10.31
N ASP A 250 -5.60 -0.87 10.65
CA ASP A 250 -6.45 0.13 11.31
C ASP A 250 -6.76 1.32 10.40
N PHE A 251 -8.04 1.46 10.01
CA PHE A 251 -8.52 2.57 9.18
C PHE A 251 -8.72 3.87 10.00
N ASN A 252 -8.88 3.77 11.32
CA ASN A 252 -9.10 4.93 12.18
C ASN A 252 -7.82 5.78 12.38
N ARG A 253 -6.65 5.24 12.02
CA ARG A 253 -5.39 6.01 12.00
C ARG A 253 -5.40 7.15 10.97
N PHE A 254 -6.31 7.15 10.02
CA PHE A 254 -6.52 8.25 9.08
C PHE A 254 -7.69 9.11 9.56
N ARG A 255 -7.43 10.36 9.84
CA ARG A 255 -8.45 11.31 10.32
C ARG A 255 -9.48 11.64 9.25
N THR A 256 -9.10 11.59 7.97
CA THR A 256 -9.98 11.90 6.83
C THR A 256 -9.79 10.91 5.69
N ALA A 257 -10.80 10.79 4.84
CA ALA A 257 -10.77 9.97 3.64
C ALA A 257 -9.66 10.42 2.66
N GLU A 258 -9.34 11.72 2.63
CA GLU A 258 -8.28 12.28 1.79
C GLU A 258 -6.90 11.83 2.27
N GLN A 259 -6.68 11.74 3.59
CA GLN A 259 -5.44 11.19 4.15
C GLN A 259 -5.27 9.73 3.74
N PHE A 260 -6.34 8.93 3.75
CA PHE A 260 -6.32 7.56 3.26
C PHE A 260 -6.01 7.48 1.76
N ALA A 261 -6.65 8.31 0.94
CA ALA A 261 -6.35 8.40 -0.50
C ALA A 261 -4.90 8.84 -0.76
N GLY A 262 -4.36 9.73 0.09
CA GLY A 262 -2.95 10.14 0.09
C GLY A 262 -1.99 9.01 0.42
N TYR A 263 -2.33 8.19 1.43
CA TYR A 263 -1.57 6.99 1.80
C TYR A 263 -1.48 5.98 0.64
N ILE A 264 -2.53 5.87 -0.17
CA ILE A 264 -2.54 5.02 -1.37
C ILE A 264 -1.84 5.70 -2.57
N GLY A 265 -1.61 7.02 -2.51
CA GLY A 265 -0.97 7.80 -3.57
C GLY A 265 -1.87 8.06 -4.79
N LEU A 266 -3.18 8.14 -4.56
CA LEU A 266 -4.19 8.46 -5.58
C LEU A 266 -4.57 9.96 -5.60
N VAL A 267 -3.96 10.78 -4.75
CA VAL A 267 -4.14 12.23 -4.77
C VAL A 267 -3.30 12.87 -5.87
N PRO A 268 -3.78 13.95 -6.51
CA PRO A 268 -2.97 14.67 -7.49
C PRO A 268 -1.75 15.30 -6.82
N GLY A 269 -0.62 15.31 -7.53
CA GLY A 269 0.50 16.15 -7.17
C GLY A 269 0.21 17.60 -7.53
N GLU A 270 0.86 18.52 -6.83
CA GLU A 270 0.72 19.96 -7.05
C GLU A 270 2.11 20.61 -7.07
N HIS A 271 2.33 21.44 -8.08
CA HIS A 271 3.48 22.33 -8.20
C HIS A 271 2.95 23.74 -8.39
N SER A 272 2.56 24.37 -7.29
CA SER A 272 2.03 25.73 -7.30
C SER A 272 3.07 26.71 -6.82
N SER A 273 3.18 27.86 -7.48
CA SER A 273 4.00 28.98 -7.07
C SER A 273 3.22 30.28 -7.24
N GLY A 274 3.09 31.06 -6.16
CA GLY A 274 2.27 32.27 -6.14
C GLY A 274 0.80 31.93 -6.47
N ASP A 275 0.18 32.71 -7.34
CA ASP A 275 -1.24 32.56 -7.73
C ASP A 275 -1.47 31.43 -8.76
N LYS A 276 -0.43 30.81 -9.27
CA LYS A 276 -0.56 29.77 -10.30
C LYS A 276 -0.61 28.38 -9.69
N VAL A 277 -1.82 27.78 -9.67
CA VAL A 277 -2.04 26.40 -9.25
C VAL A 277 -1.82 25.46 -10.44
N CYS A 278 -0.77 24.64 -10.38
CA CYS A 278 -0.48 23.61 -11.38
C CYS A 278 -0.61 22.21 -10.76
N ARG A 279 -1.69 21.50 -11.12
CA ARG A 279 -1.92 20.11 -10.69
C ARG A 279 -1.33 19.13 -11.68
N THR A 280 -0.56 18.18 -11.19
CA THR A 280 0.04 17.10 -11.98
C THR A 280 -0.80 15.82 -11.91
N GLY A 281 -0.26 14.70 -12.42
CA GLY A 281 -0.84 13.37 -12.21
C GLY A 281 -0.88 12.96 -10.74
N ILE A 282 -1.30 11.73 -10.45
CA ILE A 282 -1.29 11.21 -9.08
C ILE A 282 0.14 11.11 -8.53
N THR A 283 0.29 11.32 -7.21
CA THR A 283 1.60 11.32 -6.54
C THR A 283 2.34 9.99 -6.64
N LYS A 284 1.61 8.88 -6.74
CA LYS A 284 2.15 7.50 -6.74
C LYS A 284 2.98 7.15 -5.50
N SER A 285 2.96 7.97 -4.48
CA SER A 285 3.59 7.72 -3.18
C SER A 285 2.78 6.67 -2.38
N GLY A 286 3.41 6.06 -1.38
CA GLY A 286 2.74 5.13 -0.45
C GLY A 286 2.44 3.76 -1.05
N ASN A 287 1.34 3.11 -0.61
CA ASN A 287 1.06 1.71 -0.88
C ASN A 287 0.71 1.43 -2.36
N THR A 288 1.69 0.88 -3.10
CA THR A 288 1.55 0.55 -4.53
C THR A 288 0.61 -0.61 -4.79
N HIS A 289 0.57 -1.58 -3.85
CA HIS A 289 -0.29 -2.76 -3.95
C HIS A 289 -1.77 -2.35 -3.88
N LEU A 290 -2.16 -1.59 -2.86
CA LEU A 290 -3.52 -1.08 -2.73
C LEU A 290 -3.91 -0.14 -3.87
N ARG A 291 -2.98 0.70 -4.35
CA ARG A 291 -3.26 1.58 -5.50
C ARG A 291 -3.60 0.79 -6.75
N ARG A 292 -2.87 -0.29 -7.06
CA ARG A 292 -3.15 -1.19 -8.18
C ARG A 292 -4.53 -1.83 -8.04
N ILE A 293 -4.81 -2.43 -6.89
CA ILE A 293 -6.09 -3.10 -6.60
C ILE A 293 -7.26 -2.12 -6.70
N ALA A 294 -7.15 -0.92 -6.14
CA ALA A 294 -8.20 0.10 -6.22
C ALA A 294 -8.53 0.48 -7.67
N VAL A 295 -7.51 0.65 -8.51
CA VAL A 295 -7.72 0.94 -9.95
C VAL A 295 -8.33 -0.26 -10.66
N GLU A 296 -7.89 -1.48 -10.37
CA GLU A 296 -8.45 -2.71 -10.95
C GLU A 296 -9.93 -2.89 -10.59
N CYS A 297 -10.33 -2.67 -9.35
CA CYS A 297 -11.73 -2.71 -8.91
C CYS A 297 -12.60 -1.72 -9.68
N CYS A 298 -12.07 -0.52 -9.92
CA CYS A 298 -12.80 0.54 -10.60
C CYS A 298 -13.05 0.27 -12.09
N ASN A 299 -12.38 -0.72 -12.71
CA ASN A 299 -12.75 -1.19 -14.05
C ASN A 299 -14.19 -1.75 -14.11
N SER A 300 -14.75 -2.19 -12.98
CA SER A 300 -16.13 -2.63 -12.87
C SER A 300 -17.15 -1.53 -13.18
N TYR A 301 -16.75 -0.24 -13.06
CA TYR A 301 -17.61 0.92 -13.34
C TYR A 301 -17.61 1.36 -14.81
N ARG A 302 -16.79 0.72 -15.65
CA ARG A 302 -16.73 1.02 -17.10
C ARG A 302 -17.93 0.49 -17.88
N ARG A 303 -18.73 -0.41 -17.28
CA ARG A 303 -19.82 -1.12 -17.96
C ARG A 303 -21.10 -1.13 -17.14
N GLY A 304 -22.24 -1.26 -17.85
CA GLY A 304 -23.57 -1.36 -17.27
C GLY A 304 -24.18 -0.04 -16.86
N ASN A 305 -25.44 -0.05 -16.50
CA ASN A 305 -26.20 1.16 -16.13
C ASN A 305 -25.92 1.54 -14.66
N VAL A 306 -26.04 2.83 -14.37
CA VAL A 306 -25.90 3.35 -13.00
C VAL A 306 -26.94 2.74 -12.10
N GLY A 307 -26.53 2.21 -10.96
CA GLY A 307 -27.42 1.54 -9.99
C GLY A 307 -27.74 0.07 -10.32
N GLN A 308 -27.37 -0.42 -11.50
CA GLN A 308 -27.58 -1.81 -11.86
C GLN A 308 -26.64 -2.73 -11.08
N LYS A 309 -27.23 -3.72 -10.42
CA LYS A 309 -26.53 -4.74 -9.63
C LYS A 309 -26.51 -6.08 -10.37
N SER A 310 -25.35 -6.71 -10.43
CA SER A 310 -25.24 -8.11 -10.89
C SER A 310 -25.86 -9.06 -9.88
N VAL A 311 -26.21 -10.28 -10.34
CA VAL A 311 -26.72 -11.34 -9.46
C VAL A 311 -25.74 -11.64 -8.33
N ALA A 312 -24.44 -11.71 -8.64
CA ALA A 312 -23.38 -11.93 -7.66
C ALA A 312 -23.31 -10.81 -6.60
N LEU A 313 -23.46 -9.53 -7.00
CA LEU A 313 -23.48 -8.43 -6.04
C LEU A 313 -24.73 -8.50 -5.14
N LYS A 314 -25.90 -8.76 -5.70
CA LYS A 314 -27.14 -8.95 -4.93
C LYS A 314 -27.01 -10.09 -3.90
N LYS A 315 -26.32 -11.19 -4.26
CA LYS A 315 -26.04 -12.31 -3.34
C LYS A 315 -25.16 -11.87 -2.16
N ARG A 316 -24.09 -11.10 -2.42
CA ARG A 316 -23.19 -10.59 -1.35
C ARG A 316 -23.88 -9.56 -0.43
N GLN A 317 -24.86 -8.85 -0.93
CA GLN A 317 -25.64 -7.86 -0.17
C GLN A 317 -26.79 -8.44 0.65
N LYS A 318 -26.98 -9.77 0.66
CA LYS A 318 -28.02 -10.41 1.50
C LYS A 318 -27.61 -10.36 2.98
N ASN A 319 -28.61 -10.16 3.84
CA ASN A 319 -28.45 -10.16 5.30
C ASN A 319 -27.39 -9.15 5.80
N VAL A 320 -27.37 -7.97 5.19
CA VAL A 320 -26.51 -6.85 5.56
C VAL A 320 -27.38 -5.70 6.09
N PRO A 321 -26.97 -4.97 7.13
CA PRO A 321 -27.72 -3.82 7.64
C PRO A 321 -28.02 -2.80 6.53
N SER A 322 -29.21 -2.21 6.57
CA SER A 322 -29.71 -1.27 5.54
C SER A 322 -28.80 -0.06 5.37
N GLU A 323 -28.18 0.42 6.45
CA GLU A 323 -27.25 1.53 6.45
C GLU A 323 -26.00 1.23 5.60
N VAL A 324 -25.35 0.07 5.82
CA VAL A 324 -24.20 -0.42 5.05
C VAL A 324 -24.58 -0.59 3.57
N LEU A 325 -25.77 -1.16 3.33
CA LEU A 325 -26.26 -1.39 1.97
C LEU A 325 -26.48 -0.07 1.22
N ASN A 326 -27.16 0.89 1.85
CA ASN A 326 -27.42 2.20 1.28
C ASN A 326 -26.11 2.94 0.97
N TYR A 327 -25.15 2.86 1.87
CA TYR A 327 -23.83 3.47 1.66
C TYR A 327 -23.06 2.82 0.50
N ALA A 328 -23.05 1.49 0.42
CA ALA A 328 -22.41 0.75 -0.68
C ALA A 328 -23.06 1.07 -2.05
N ASP A 329 -24.38 1.20 -2.08
CA ASP A 329 -25.13 1.57 -3.29
C ASP A 329 -24.86 3.02 -3.71
N LYS A 330 -24.84 3.95 -2.76
CA LYS A 330 -24.46 5.35 -2.98
C LYS A 330 -23.04 5.44 -3.55
N ALA A 331 -22.07 4.72 -2.95
CA ALA A 331 -20.69 4.66 -3.42
C ALA A 331 -20.61 4.15 -4.87
N SER A 332 -21.29 3.03 -5.15
CA SER A 332 -21.28 2.40 -6.48
C SER A 332 -21.90 3.30 -7.55
N ALA A 333 -23.06 3.89 -7.27
CA ALA A 333 -23.74 4.80 -8.19
C ALA A 333 -22.91 6.06 -8.47
N ARG A 334 -22.31 6.64 -7.44
CA ARG A 334 -21.50 7.84 -7.55
C ARG A 334 -20.21 7.60 -8.34
N CYS A 335 -19.48 6.53 -8.07
CA CYS A 335 -18.29 6.14 -8.81
C CYS A 335 -18.61 5.93 -10.30
N GLN A 336 -19.73 5.26 -10.62
CA GLN A 336 -20.13 5.01 -11.99
C GLN A 336 -20.58 6.30 -12.71
N LYS A 337 -21.38 7.16 -12.07
CA LYS A 337 -21.76 8.49 -12.60
C LYS A 337 -20.52 9.34 -12.88
N LYS A 338 -19.53 9.35 -11.99
CA LYS A 338 -18.28 10.09 -12.17
C LYS A 338 -17.50 9.58 -13.38
N TYR A 339 -17.37 8.26 -13.54
CA TYR A 339 -16.70 7.64 -14.67
C TYR A 339 -17.32 8.12 -15.99
N TYR A 340 -18.65 7.94 -16.17
CA TYR A 340 -19.34 8.33 -17.39
C TYR A 340 -19.25 9.85 -17.63
N ARG A 341 -19.43 10.68 -16.61
CA ARG A 341 -19.30 12.14 -16.74
C ARG A 341 -17.91 12.55 -17.27
N MET A 342 -16.84 11.87 -16.81
CA MET A 342 -15.48 12.19 -17.26
C MET A 342 -15.24 11.71 -18.70
N VAL A 343 -15.67 10.51 -19.04
CA VAL A 343 -15.50 9.96 -20.41
C VAL A 343 -16.34 10.74 -21.42
N ASN A 344 -17.59 11.08 -21.08
CA ASN A 344 -18.46 11.90 -21.95
C ASN A 344 -17.90 13.33 -22.16
N LYS A 345 -17.06 13.83 -21.26
CA LYS A 345 -16.30 15.08 -21.41
C LYS A 345 -14.97 14.88 -22.16
N GLY A 346 -14.76 13.76 -22.83
CA GLY A 346 -13.57 13.47 -23.64
C GLY A 346 -12.32 13.08 -22.83
N LYS A 347 -12.42 12.79 -21.54
CA LYS A 347 -11.25 12.30 -20.77
C LYS A 347 -10.92 10.86 -21.14
N ASN A 348 -9.62 10.56 -21.24
CA ASN A 348 -9.15 9.19 -21.46
C ASN A 348 -9.77 8.24 -20.41
N PRO A 349 -10.32 7.07 -20.81
CA PRO A 349 -10.96 6.12 -19.90
C PRO A 349 -10.06 5.66 -18.74
N ASN A 350 -8.77 5.51 -18.95
CA ASN A 350 -7.84 5.08 -17.88
C ASN A 350 -7.59 6.21 -16.86
N ILE A 351 -7.55 7.47 -17.31
CA ILE A 351 -7.50 8.63 -16.42
C ILE A 351 -8.79 8.72 -15.61
N ALA A 352 -9.95 8.49 -16.25
CA ALA A 352 -11.24 8.48 -15.57
C ALA A 352 -11.32 7.39 -14.50
N VAL A 353 -10.87 6.17 -14.79
CA VAL A 353 -10.80 5.06 -13.79
C VAL A 353 -9.91 5.43 -12.61
N THR A 354 -8.74 6.02 -12.85
CA THR A 354 -7.83 6.44 -11.77
C THR A 354 -8.46 7.52 -10.89
N ALA A 355 -9.16 8.48 -11.47
CA ALA A 355 -9.88 9.51 -10.73
C ALA A 355 -11.07 8.96 -9.93
N VAL A 356 -11.72 7.91 -10.44
CA VAL A 356 -12.77 7.16 -9.72
C VAL A 356 -12.15 6.37 -8.57
N ALA A 357 -10.98 5.75 -8.77
CA ALA A 357 -10.30 4.96 -7.74
C ALA A 357 -9.96 5.79 -6.49
N ARG A 358 -9.63 7.07 -6.63
CA ARG A 358 -9.47 7.97 -5.49
C ARG A 358 -10.75 8.06 -4.65
N GLU A 359 -11.89 8.32 -5.30
CA GLU A 359 -13.18 8.46 -4.60
C GLU A 359 -13.65 7.12 -4.03
N PHE A 360 -13.42 6.03 -4.76
CA PHE A 360 -13.67 4.67 -4.31
C PHE A 360 -12.93 4.36 -3.00
N CYS A 361 -11.65 4.73 -2.88
CA CYS A 361 -10.89 4.58 -1.64
C CYS A 361 -11.49 5.41 -0.50
N CYS A 362 -11.98 6.62 -0.76
CA CYS A 362 -12.67 7.41 0.24
C CYS A 362 -13.94 6.70 0.77
N PHE A 363 -14.70 6.05 -0.11
CA PHE A 363 -15.84 5.25 0.31
C PHE A 363 -15.45 3.98 1.09
N ILE A 364 -14.32 3.34 0.73
CA ILE A 364 -13.77 2.23 1.53
C ILE A 364 -13.45 2.71 2.95
N TRP A 365 -12.77 3.85 3.07
CA TRP A 365 -12.46 4.43 4.38
C TRP A 365 -13.73 4.71 5.20
N GLY A 366 -14.73 5.37 4.61
CA GLY A 366 -16.00 5.64 5.28
C GLY A 366 -16.73 4.37 5.72
N MET A 367 -16.73 3.31 4.88
CA MET A 367 -17.29 2.01 5.22
C MET A 367 -16.59 1.38 6.42
N MET A 368 -15.26 1.45 6.47
CA MET A 368 -14.44 0.80 7.50
C MET A 368 -14.40 1.55 8.82
N THR A 369 -14.63 2.87 8.80
CA THR A 369 -14.73 3.72 10.00
C THR A 369 -16.17 3.95 10.45
N SER A 370 -17.14 3.32 9.80
CA SER A 370 -18.58 3.51 10.01
C SER A 370 -19.04 4.98 9.83
N ASN A 371 -18.29 5.76 9.04
CA ASN A 371 -18.66 7.12 8.64
C ASN A 371 -19.52 7.08 7.36
N TYR A 372 -20.81 6.73 7.50
CA TYR A 372 -21.73 6.56 6.37
C TYR A 372 -22.29 7.87 5.83
N GLU A 373 -22.07 8.98 6.53
CA GLU A 373 -22.46 10.33 6.06
C GLU A 373 -21.46 10.90 5.06
N TYR A 374 -20.25 10.32 4.98
CA TYR A 374 -19.22 10.80 4.07
C TYR A 374 -19.78 11.04 2.66
N SER A 375 -19.79 12.30 2.25
CA SER A 375 -20.08 12.71 0.89
C SER A 375 -19.04 13.75 0.47
N ASN A 376 -18.45 13.59 -0.72
CA ASN A 376 -17.42 14.52 -1.24
C ASN A 376 -17.91 15.98 -1.40
N ASN A 377 -19.17 16.27 -1.08
CA ASN A 377 -19.71 17.65 -1.13
C ASN A 377 -19.22 18.49 0.05
N GLU A 378 -18.97 17.88 1.22
CA GLU A 378 -18.48 18.60 2.42
C GLU A 378 -17.05 19.14 2.23
N VAL A 379 -16.23 18.49 1.39
CA VAL A 379 -14.86 18.94 1.12
C VAL A 379 -14.82 20.23 0.27
N ARG A 380 -15.88 20.54 -0.48
CA ARG A 380 -15.94 21.78 -1.25
C ARG A 380 -16.30 23.00 -0.40
N GLU A 381 -16.99 22.79 0.72
CA GLU A 381 -17.33 23.86 1.67
C GLU A 381 -16.19 24.19 2.64
N LEU A 382 -15.29 23.20 2.89
CA LEU A 382 -14.11 23.39 3.75
C LEU A 382 -12.85 23.91 3.02
N MET A 383 -12.89 24.00 1.70
CA MET A 383 -11.86 24.69 0.91
C MET A 383 -12.49 25.96 0.34
N PRO A 384 -12.22 27.15 0.91
CA PRO A 384 -12.59 28.41 0.28
C PRO A 384 -11.93 28.47 -1.10
N ALA A 385 -12.63 29.05 -2.06
CA ALA A 385 -12.19 29.20 -3.45
C ALA A 385 -10.84 29.93 -3.60
N ASN A 386 -10.40 30.59 -2.55
CA ASN A 386 -9.12 31.28 -2.39
C ASN A 386 -8.41 30.72 -1.17
N GLY A 387 -7.47 29.80 -1.39
CA GLY A 387 -6.73 29.04 -0.37
C GLY A 387 -5.79 29.88 0.50
N LEU A 388 -6.33 30.71 1.35
CA LEU A 388 -5.58 31.38 2.43
C LEU A 388 -6.27 31.10 3.76
N ILE A 389 -5.71 30.16 4.53
CA ILE A 389 -5.94 30.10 5.97
C ILE A 389 -5.23 31.32 6.56
N ARG A 390 -5.95 32.38 6.92
CA ARG A 390 -5.44 33.39 7.82
C ARG A 390 -5.33 32.76 9.20
N VAL A 391 -4.12 32.45 9.60
CA VAL A 391 -3.80 32.22 11.02
C VAL A 391 -3.81 33.61 11.67
N ASN A 392 -4.84 33.92 12.44
CA ASN A 392 -4.80 35.04 13.37
C ASN A 392 -3.84 34.65 14.48
N LEU A 393 -2.78 35.45 14.63
CA LEU A 393 -1.85 35.48 15.76
C LEU A 393 -2.57 35.79 17.09
#